data_30e9d21ae6f33c11ffb84333239544be
#
_entry.id   30e9d21ae6f33c11ffb84333239544be
#
_cell.length_a   1.000
_cell.length_b   1.000
_cell.length_c   1.000
_cell.angle_alpha   90.00
_cell.angle_beta   90.00
_cell.angle_gamma   90.00
#
_symmetry.space_group_name_H-M   'P 1'
#
loop_
_entity.id
_entity.type
_entity.pdbx_description
1 polymer ?
#
loop_
_entity_poly.entity_id
_entity_poly.type
_entity_poly.pdbx_seq_one_letter_code
_entity_poly.pdbx_strand_id
1 'polypeptide(L)'
;MQTVRADLFRLLGDEDRLRLLALCAEEELTVGELAQLLDESQPQITKKTQPLREVGLLAARRDGTRTLLKSDLRADVVIAAAVTEGRRLCSKDGSLAKVARVVAQREELSKKLFDAPAKTEPVPALGEGLAAWLPIFAPLLPGRALAIDAGTGEGALLPLLSPLYERVIAVDRSAARLARCAARLDAWGLANVRLREGSIEDSASLAEDVMPRGGADLVVISRVLHHLGRPQDAISSATRLLRAGGHLAIVDYMPHDDEALREHGHVWLGFEPTKLEHWIVDAGLAPVVVQPLPTPHHPPLQLAIGRKPARATA
;
A
#
# COMPACT_ATOMS: atom_id res chain seq x y z
N MET A 1 -5.28 13.51 29.47
CA MET A 1 -4.82 14.75 30.13
C MET A 1 -5.08 15.93 29.18
N GLN A 2 -5.92 16.90 29.57
CA GLN A 2 -6.07 18.14 28.80
C GLN A 2 -4.81 18.98 29.03
N THR A 3 -3.99 19.10 27.97
CA THR A 3 -2.85 20.04 27.98
C THR A 3 -3.42 21.44 28.13
N VAL A 4 -2.94 22.20 29.13
CA VAL A 4 -3.35 23.59 29.33
C VAL A 4 -3.02 24.38 28.07
N ARG A 5 -3.94 25.14 27.50
CA ARG A 5 -3.74 25.90 26.23
C ARG A 5 -2.45 26.73 26.22
N ALA A 6 -2.03 27.26 27.34
CA ALA A 6 -0.77 28.02 27.45
C ALA A 6 0.47 27.16 27.15
N ASP A 7 0.48 25.91 27.61
CA ASP A 7 1.60 24.98 27.33
C ASP A 7 1.63 24.55 25.87
N LEU A 8 0.46 24.40 25.24
CA LEU A 8 0.34 24.12 23.81
C LEU A 8 0.91 25.30 22.99
N PHE A 9 0.59 26.55 23.30
CA PHE A 9 1.18 27.71 22.61
C PHE A 9 2.68 27.80 22.81
N ARG A 10 3.19 27.54 24.01
CA ARG A 10 4.64 27.50 24.26
C ARG A 10 5.34 26.40 23.47
N LEU A 11 4.70 25.22 23.35
CA LEU A 11 5.21 24.11 22.58
C LEU A 11 5.26 24.44 21.07
N LEU A 12 4.20 25.05 20.54
CA LEU A 12 4.05 25.42 19.13
C LEU A 12 4.74 26.74 18.75
N GLY A 13 5.33 27.46 19.70
CA GLY A 13 6.12 28.67 19.45
C GLY A 13 7.52 28.42 18.87
N ASP A 14 7.87 27.16 18.59
CA ASP A 14 9.18 26.75 18.06
C ASP A 14 9.04 26.37 16.58
N GLU A 15 9.78 27.03 15.70
CA GLU A 15 9.70 26.84 14.25
C GLU A 15 10.05 25.42 13.81
N ASP A 16 11.03 24.78 14.48
CA ASP A 16 11.45 23.43 14.11
C ASP A 16 10.34 22.42 14.44
N ARG A 17 9.62 22.61 15.54
CA ARG A 17 8.47 21.78 15.89
C ARG A 17 7.30 21.97 14.93
N LEU A 18 7.09 23.20 14.45
CA LEU A 18 6.10 23.47 13.41
C LEU A 18 6.45 22.76 12.10
N ARG A 19 7.73 22.79 11.69
CA ARG A 19 8.20 22.05 10.50
C ARG A 19 7.99 20.55 10.66
N LEU A 20 8.39 19.98 11.79
CA LEU A 20 8.21 18.55 12.08
C LEU A 20 6.74 18.14 12.04
N LEU A 21 5.86 18.94 12.66
CA LEU A 21 4.43 18.68 12.67
C LEU A 21 3.84 18.72 11.27
N ALA A 22 4.23 19.69 10.45
CA ALA A 22 3.77 19.83 9.06
C ALA A 22 4.27 18.68 8.17
N LEU A 23 5.56 18.31 8.24
CA LEU A 23 6.11 17.21 7.45
C LEU A 23 5.43 15.87 7.81
N CYS A 24 5.20 15.61 9.11
CA CYS A 24 4.47 14.43 9.56
C CYS A 24 2.97 14.48 9.28
N ALA A 25 2.41 15.65 8.92
CA ALA A 25 1.04 15.77 8.44
C ALA A 25 0.90 15.39 6.96
N GLU A 26 1.95 15.63 6.17
CA GLU A 26 1.98 15.21 4.75
C GLU A 26 2.14 13.70 4.61
N GLU A 27 3.10 13.13 5.36
CA GLU A 27 3.43 11.69 5.25
C GLU A 27 3.82 11.11 6.62
N GLU A 28 3.67 9.79 6.75
CA GLU A 28 4.27 9.05 7.86
C GLU A 28 5.76 8.88 7.60
N LEU A 29 6.61 9.57 8.37
CA LEU A 29 8.05 9.69 8.12
C LEU A 29 8.86 9.05 9.25
N THR A 30 9.98 8.41 8.90
CA THR A 30 10.94 7.94 9.88
C THR A 30 11.77 9.09 10.45
N VAL A 31 12.36 8.90 11.64
CA VAL A 31 13.29 9.85 12.22
C VAL A 31 14.48 10.14 11.28
N GLY A 32 14.95 9.10 10.53
CA GLY A 32 16.01 9.26 9.54
C GLY A 32 15.61 10.12 8.35
N GLU A 33 14.40 9.96 7.85
CA GLU A 33 13.86 10.77 6.75
C GLU A 33 13.62 12.22 7.16
N LEU A 34 13.14 12.46 8.39
CA LEU A 34 13.03 13.81 8.93
C LEU A 34 14.41 14.47 9.07
N ALA A 35 15.42 13.72 9.51
CA ALA A 35 16.79 14.17 9.57
C ALA A 35 17.32 14.59 8.19
N GLN A 36 17.05 13.80 7.16
CA GLN A 36 17.40 14.11 5.78
C GLN A 36 16.63 15.32 5.21
N LEU A 37 15.34 15.46 5.53
CA LEU A 37 14.51 16.57 5.04
C LEU A 37 14.91 17.92 5.63
N LEU A 38 15.32 17.93 6.92
CA LEU A 38 15.66 19.14 7.68
C LEU A 38 17.16 19.42 7.78
N ASP A 39 17.99 18.54 7.19
CA ASP A 39 19.46 18.61 7.25
C ASP A 39 19.97 18.62 8.71
N GLU A 40 19.43 17.73 9.53
CA GLU A 40 19.78 17.58 10.94
C GLU A 40 20.18 16.15 11.31
N SER A 41 20.80 15.97 12.49
CA SER A 41 21.10 14.63 12.98
C SER A 41 19.87 13.94 13.58
N GLN A 42 19.79 12.60 13.49
CA GLN A 42 18.71 11.82 14.08
C GLN A 42 18.50 12.06 15.59
N PRO A 43 19.56 12.20 16.42
CA PRO A 43 19.39 12.56 17.82
C PRO A 43 18.70 13.91 18.04
N GLN A 44 18.98 14.92 17.18
CA GLN A 44 18.32 16.23 17.25
C GLN A 44 16.82 16.11 16.92
N ILE A 45 16.49 15.40 15.85
CA ILE A 45 15.10 15.12 15.47
C ILE A 45 14.36 14.38 16.59
N THR A 46 14.99 13.35 17.18
CA THR A 46 14.41 12.61 18.31
C THR A 46 14.10 13.53 19.49
N LYS A 47 15.04 14.40 19.85
CA LYS A 47 14.87 15.37 20.94
C LYS A 47 13.75 16.37 20.64
N LYS A 48 13.64 16.87 19.40
CA LYS A 48 12.63 17.86 18.99
C LYS A 48 11.23 17.24 18.87
N THR A 49 11.13 15.97 18.47
CA THR A 49 9.84 15.26 18.33
C THR A 49 9.30 14.75 19.66
N GLN A 50 10.12 14.53 20.65
CA GLN A 50 9.72 13.98 21.95
C GLN A 50 8.60 14.81 22.62
N PRO A 51 8.69 16.14 22.78
CA PRO A 51 7.62 16.94 23.41
C PRO A 51 6.29 16.89 22.62
N LEU A 52 6.35 16.80 21.29
CA LEU A 52 5.16 16.68 20.44
C LEU A 52 4.47 15.31 20.63
N ARG A 53 5.27 14.25 20.86
CA ARG A 53 4.75 12.90 21.15
C ARG A 53 4.12 12.84 22.55
N GLU A 54 4.75 13.45 23.54
CA GLU A 54 4.26 13.47 24.93
C GLU A 54 2.89 14.12 25.06
N VAL A 55 2.59 15.14 24.25
CA VAL A 55 1.27 15.79 24.22
C VAL A 55 0.31 15.17 23.19
N GLY A 56 0.75 14.13 22.46
CA GLY A 56 -0.06 13.42 21.49
C GLY A 56 -0.30 14.14 20.16
N LEU A 57 0.55 15.12 19.79
CA LEU A 57 0.50 15.79 18.48
C LEU A 57 1.21 14.97 17.39
N LEU A 58 2.14 14.09 17.78
CA LEU A 58 2.76 13.10 16.93
C LEU A 58 2.49 11.71 17.49
N ALA A 59 1.86 10.88 16.70
CA ALA A 59 1.80 9.44 16.94
C ALA A 59 3.11 8.80 16.47
N ALA A 60 3.62 7.83 17.26
CA ALA A 60 4.81 7.07 16.91
C ALA A 60 4.46 5.59 16.78
N ARG A 61 4.90 4.97 15.69
CA ARG A 61 4.73 3.55 15.43
C ARG A 61 6.09 2.90 15.15
N ARG A 62 6.30 1.70 15.66
CA ARG A 62 7.46 0.90 15.28
C ARG A 62 7.19 0.14 13.99
N ASP A 63 8.22 0.02 13.17
CA ASP A 63 8.29 -0.79 11.98
C ASP A 63 9.68 -1.44 11.94
N GLY A 64 9.83 -2.54 12.66
CA GLY A 64 11.10 -3.16 12.99
C GLY A 64 11.97 -2.23 13.85
N THR A 65 13.20 -1.97 13.42
CA THR A 65 14.13 -1.04 14.11
C THR A 65 13.82 0.43 13.88
N ARG A 66 12.92 0.76 12.92
CA ARG A 66 12.56 2.12 12.57
C ARG A 66 11.40 2.64 13.42
N THR A 67 11.42 3.94 13.70
CA THR A 67 10.28 4.64 14.30
C THR A 67 9.69 5.59 13.27
N LEU A 68 8.43 5.37 12.93
CA LEU A 68 7.63 6.20 12.03
C LEU A 68 6.81 7.19 12.87
N LEU A 69 6.73 8.42 12.41
CA LEU A 69 6.01 9.51 13.03
C LEU A 69 4.95 10.04 12.09
N LYS A 70 3.73 10.23 12.61
CA LYS A 70 2.61 10.82 11.91
C LYS A 70 1.94 11.87 12.79
N SER A 71 1.50 12.99 12.21
CA SER A 71 0.72 13.97 12.94
C SER A 71 -0.68 13.43 13.25
N ASP A 72 -1.09 13.51 14.51
CA ASP A 72 -2.46 13.30 14.94
C ASP A 72 -3.20 14.65 14.86
N LEU A 73 -3.79 14.93 13.71
CA LEU A 73 -4.53 16.16 13.44
C LEU A 73 -5.90 16.07 14.08
N ARG A 74 -5.96 16.33 15.38
CA ARG A 74 -7.24 16.57 16.08
C ARG A 74 -7.92 17.80 15.50
N ALA A 75 -9.25 17.83 15.54
CA ALA A 75 -10.05 18.96 15.07
C ALA A 75 -9.90 20.18 16.03
N ASP A 76 -8.68 20.71 16.13
CA ASP A 76 -8.34 21.88 16.93
C ASP A 76 -7.78 22.99 16.04
N VAL A 77 -8.37 24.18 16.12
CA VAL A 77 -8.01 25.34 15.30
C VAL A 77 -6.55 25.76 15.50
N VAL A 78 -6.01 25.63 16.71
CA VAL A 78 -4.62 25.99 17.02
C VAL A 78 -3.65 25.01 16.34
N ILE A 79 -3.96 23.72 16.37
CA ILE A 79 -3.15 22.69 15.71
C ILE A 79 -3.20 22.89 14.19
N ALA A 80 -4.36 23.15 13.62
CA ALA A 80 -4.51 23.42 12.19
C ALA A 80 -3.70 24.67 11.75
N ALA A 81 -3.73 25.74 12.56
CA ALA A 81 -2.91 26.93 12.30
C ALA A 81 -1.40 26.63 12.39
N ALA A 82 -0.98 25.83 13.39
CA ALA A 82 0.41 25.41 13.55
C ALA A 82 0.91 24.60 12.36
N VAL A 83 0.12 23.64 11.85
CA VAL A 83 0.44 22.86 10.64
C VAL A 83 0.53 23.77 9.42
N THR A 84 -0.39 24.72 9.27
CA THR A 84 -0.39 25.70 8.18
C THR A 84 0.89 26.53 8.18
N GLU A 85 1.28 27.07 9.34
CA GLU A 85 2.53 27.82 9.49
C GLU A 85 3.76 26.95 9.25
N GLY A 86 3.77 25.72 9.76
CA GLY A 86 4.82 24.75 9.50
C GLY A 86 4.99 24.47 7.98
N ARG A 87 3.89 24.30 7.24
CA ARG A 87 3.90 24.15 5.78
C ARG A 87 4.53 25.37 5.10
N ARG A 88 4.19 26.56 5.56
CA ARG A 88 4.77 27.81 5.03
C ARG A 88 6.30 27.83 5.23
N LEU A 89 6.78 27.44 6.40
CA LEU A 89 8.20 27.35 6.72
C LEU A 89 8.89 26.29 5.84
N CYS A 90 8.32 25.08 5.73
CA CYS A 90 8.85 24.00 4.92
C CYS A 90 8.81 24.30 3.40
N SER A 91 7.86 25.13 2.95
CA SER A 91 7.83 25.60 1.57
C SER A 91 8.95 26.60 1.31
N LYS A 92 9.27 27.48 2.27
CA LYS A 92 10.32 28.48 2.18
C LYS A 92 11.73 27.86 2.10
N ASP A 93 11.99 26.82 2.88
CA ASP A 93 13.28 26.11 2.91
C ASP A 93 13.36 24.94 1.91
N GLY A 94 12.25 24.63 1.23
CA GLY A 94 12.15 23.59 0.21
C GLY A 94 12.06 22.16 0.77
N SER A 95 11.96 21.97 2.08
CA SER A 95 11.85 20.63 2.71
C SER A 95 10.53 19.96 2.32
N LEU A 96 9.43 20.70 2.21
CA LEU A 96 8.13 20.16 1.78
C LEU A 96 8.19 19.55 0.37
N ALA A 97 8.85 20.22 -0.57
CA ALA A 97 8.98 19.73 -1.95
C ALA A 97 9.84 18.46 -2.04
N LYS A 98 10.71 18.20 -1.07
CA LYS A 98 11.56 16.99 -1.01
C LYS A 98 10.83 15.76 -0.49
N VAL A 99 9.68 15.89 0.19
CA VAL A 99 8.95 14.77 0.82
C VAL A 99 8.65 13.67 -0.20
N ALA A 100 8.07 14.02 -1.35
CA ALA A 100 7.73 13.06 -2.40
C ALA A 100 8.96 12.26 -2.87
N ARG A 101 10.12 12.91 -3.02
CA ARG A 101 11.37 12.26 -3.42
C ARG A 101 11.89 11.30 -2.34
N VAL A 102 11.83 11.70 -1.07
CA VAL A 102 12.27 10.86 0.06
C VAL A 102 11.39 9.63 0.17
N VAL A 103 10.09 9.77 -0.02
CA VAL A 103 9.15 8.64 -0.04
C VAL A 103 9.41 7.72 -1.25
N ALA A 104 9.65 8.28 -2.44
CA ALA A 104 9.96 7.51 -3.65
C ALA A 104 11.26 6.69 -3.50
N GLN A 105 12.25 7.19 -2.76
CA GLN A 105 13.49 6.44 -2.46
C GLN A 105 13.24 5.11 -1.74
N ARG A 106 12.15 5.00 -0.96
CA ARG A 106 11.76 3.73 -0.30
C ARG A 106 11.54 2.61 -1.34
N GLU A 107 10.98 2.96 -2.49
CA GLU A 107 10.64 2.00 -3.53
C GLU A 107 11.80 1.68 -4.48
N GLU A 108 12.73 2.62 -4.66
CA GLU A 108 13.84 2.41 -5.61
C GLU A 108 14.70 1.21 -5.26
N LEU A 109 14.97 1.00 -3.96
CA LEU A 109 15.70 -0.17 -3.50
C LEU A 109 14.93 -1.45 -3.78
N SER A 110 13.63 -1.45 -3.47
CA SER A 110 12.72 -2.57 -3.75
C SER A 110 12.71 -2.89 -5.25
N LYS A 111 12.56 -1.87 -6.10
CA LYS A 111 12.54 -2.05 -7.57
C LYS A 111 13.83 -2.66 -8.09
N LYS A 112 15.01 -2.19 -7.65
CA LYS A 112 16.32 -2.74 -8.05
C LYS A 112 16.46 -4.22 -7.68
N LEU A 113 15.92 -4.63 -6.53
CA LEU A 113 15.95 -6.03 -6.10
C LEU A 113 15.03 -6.91 -6.95
N PHE A 114 13.89 -6.39 -7.43
CA PHE A 114 12.98 -7.12 -8.31
C PHE A 114 13.53 -7.32 -9.72
N ASP A 115 14.30 -6.37 -10.22
CA ASP A 115 14.92 -6.47 -11.56
C ASP A 115 16.16 -7.38 -11.56
N ALA A 116 16.73 -7.68 -10.39
CA ALA A 116 17.83 -8.62 -10.25
C ALA A 116 17.39 -10.05 -10.65
N PRO A 117 18.27 -10.87 -11.24
CA PRO A 117 17.96 -12.26 -11.56
C PRO A 117 17.67 -13.03 -10.27
N ALA A 118 16.40 -13.19 -9.96
CA ALA A 118 15.95 -13.95 -8.80
C ALA A 118 16.17 -15.44 -9.01
N LYS A 119 16.55 -16.15 -7.95
CA LYS A 119 16.40 -17.61 -7.92
C LYS A 119 14.91 -17.91 -8.12
N THR A 120 14.57 -18.62 -9.19
CA THR A 120 13.20 -18.99 -9.51
C THR A 120 12.65 -19.84 -8.38
N GLU A 121 11.87 -19.28 -7.48
CA GLU A 121 11.12 -20.09 -6.53
C GLU A 121 10.03 -20.84 -7.31
N PRO A 122 9.87 -22.15 -7.08
CA PRO A 122 8.77 -22.89 -7.69
C PRO A 122 7.45 -22.28 -7.21
N VAL A 123 6.67 -21.72 -8.14
CA VAL A 123 5.27 -21.37 -7.84
C VAL A 123 4.55 -22.67 -7.51
N PRO A 124 3.92 -22.78 -6.31
CA PRO A 124 3.18 -23.98 -5.99
C PRO A 124 2.10 -24.19 -7.06
N ALA A 125 2.23 -25.25 -7.83
CA ALA A 125 1.17 -25.65 -8.74
C ALA A 125 -0.07 -25.98 -7.89
N LEU A 126 -1.22 -25.39 -8.25
CA LEU A 126 -2.50 -25.91 -7.77
C LEU A 126 -2.50 -27.39 -8.16
N GLY A 127 -2.69 -28.29 -7.17
CA GLY A 127 -2.78 -29.70 -7.49
C GLY A 127 -3.81 -29.90 -8.62
N GLU A 128 -3.49 -30.75 -9.60
CA GLU A 128 -4.32 -30.95 -10.80
C GLU A 128 -5.81 -31.15 -10.48
N GLY A 129 -6.12 -31.84 -9.37
CA GLY A 129 -7.49 -32.02 -8.89
C GLY A 129 -8.18 -30.71 -8.54
N LEU A 130 -7.52 -29.79 -7.82
CA LEU A 130 -8.11 -28.51 -7.41
C LEU A 130 -8.31 -27.59 -8.62
N ALA A 131 -7.35 -27.54 -9.55
CA ALA A 131 -7.47 -26.74 -10.77
C ALA A 131 -8.69 -27.16 -11.61
N ALA A 132 -9.00 -28.47 -11.68
CA ALA A 132 -10.16 -28.98 -12.38
C ALA A 132 -11.52 -28.59 -11.76
N TRP A 133 -11.55 -28.33 -10.44
CA TRP A 133 -12.79 -27.94 -9.73
C TRP A 133 -13.11 -26.46 -9.79
N LEU A 134 -12.11 -25.58 -9.98
CA LEU A 134 -12.31 -24.14 -9.96
C LEU A 134 -13.36 -23.64 -10.96
N PRO A 135 -13.42 -24.10 -12.24
CA PRO A 135 -14.43 -23.66 -13.20
C PRO A 135 -15.87 -23.95 -12.74
N ILE A 136 -16.09 -25.00 -11.91
CA ILE A 136 -17.41 -25.36 -11.39
C ILE A 136 -17.96 -24.28 -10.44
N PHE A 137 -17.06 -23.59 -9.71
CA PHE A 137 -17.46 -22.52 -8.79
C PHE A 137 -17.58 -21.15 -9.48
N ALA A 138 -17.08 -20.99 -10.71
CA ALA A 138 -17.12 -19.73 -11.43
C ALA A 138 -18.54 -19.15 -11.58
N PRO A 139 -19.60 -19.92 -11.88
CA PRO A 139 -20.98 -19.40 -11.96
C PRO A 139 -21.53 -18.88 -10.62
N LEU A 140 -20.90 -19.20 -9.49
CA LEU A 140 -21.32 -18.73 -8.16
C LEU A 140 -20.79 -17.33 -7.85
N LEU A 141 -19.84 -16.82 -8.65
CA LEU A 141 -19.30 -15.47 -8.48
C LEU A 141 -20.34 -14.44 -8.93
N PRO A 142 -20.52 -13.33 -8.19
CA PRO A 142 -21.49 -12.26 -8.53
C PRO A 142 -21.11 -11.48 -9.79
N GLY A 143 -19.91 -11.65 -10.29
CA GLY A 143 -19.38 -11.09 -11.52
C GLY A 143 -18.04 -11.73 -11.85
N ARG A 144 -17.79 -11.99 -13.14
CA ARG A 144 -16.59 -12.69 -13.59
C ARG A 144 -16.06 -12.24 -14.96
N ALA A 145 -16.47 -11.06 -15.41
CA ALA A 145 -16.04 -10.56 -16.72
C ALA A 145 -14.54 -10.19 -16.72
N LEU A 146 -14.05 -9.61 -15.61
CA LEU A 146 -12.67 -9.14 -15.54
C LEU A 146 -12.09 -9.21 -14.12
N ALA A 147 -10.92 -9.84 -13.96
CA ALA A 147 -10.07 -9.70 -12.79
C ALA A 147 -8.76 -8.97 -13.15
N ILE A 148 -8.20 -8.26 -12.18
CA ILE A 148 -6.87 -7.65 -12.26
C ILE A 148 -6.00 -8.24 -11.16
N ASP A 149 -4.84 -8.78 -11.53
CA ASP A 149 -3.78 -9.21 -10.62
C ASP A 149 -2.69 -8.15 -10.60
N ALA A 150 -2.70 -7.32 -9.56
CA ALA A 150 -1.81 -6.16 -9.43
C ALA A 150 -0.53 -6.54 -8.66
N GLY A 151 0.60 -6.47 -9.35
CA GLY A 151 1.87 -7.01 -8.89
C GLY A 151 1.93 -8.53 -9.06
N THR A 152 1.54 -8.99 -10.25
CA THR A 152 1.44 -10.43 -10.56
C THR A 152 2.76 -11.19 -10.42
N GLY A 153 3.90 -10.49 -10.51
CA GLY A 153 5.22 -11.11 -10.49
C GLY A 153 5.37 -12.15 -11.59
N GLU A 154 5.62 -13.39 -11.19
CA GLU A 154 5.74 -14.52 -12.11
C GLU A 154 4.42 -15.29 -12.30
N GLY A 155 3.29 -14.70 -11.90
CA GLY A 155 1.96 -15.22 -12.19
C GLY A 155 1.42 -16.25 -11.20
N ALA A 156 1.83 -16.22 -9.93
CA ALA A 156 1.45 -17.23 -8.93
C ALA A 156 -0.07 -17.40 -8.75
N LEU A 157 -0.86 -16.34 -8.92
CA LEU A 157 -2.31 -16.37 -8.77
C LEU A 157 -3.04 -16.67 -10.08
N LEU A 158 -2.39 -16.63 -11.22
CA LEU A 158 -3.03 -16.77 -12.53
C LEU A 158 -3.71 -18.13 -12.76
N PRO A 159 -3.13 -19.27 -12.31
CA PRO A 159 -3.83 -20.57 -12.37
C PRO A 159 -5.12 -20.62 -11.56
N LEU A 160 -5.26 -19.75 -10.52
CA LEU A 160 -6.49 -19.61 -9.75
C LEU A 160 -7.48 -18.66 -10.43
N LEU A 161 -7.01 -17.50 -10.93
CA LEU A 161 -7.88 -16.46 -11.47
C LEU A 161 -8.40 -16.79 -12.88
N SER A 162 -7.55 -17.37 -13.74
CA SER A 162 -7.88 -17.67 -15.13
C SER A 162 -9.14 -18.55 -15.27
N PRO A 163 -9.33 -19.66 -14.54
CA PRO A 163 -10.53 -20.47 -14.66
C PRO A 163 -11.79 -19.84 -14.07
N LEU A 164 -11.64 -18.84 -13.18
CA LEU A 164 -12.75 -18.17 -12.51
C LEU A 164 -13.31 -16.98 -13.29
N TYR A 165 -12.45 -16.30 -14.08
CA TYR A 165 -12.79 -15.07 -14.79
C TYR A 165 -12.68 -15.24 -16.30
N GLU A 166 -13.53 -14.53 -17.04
CA GLU A 166 -13.50 -14.54 -18.52
C GLU A 166 -12.22 -13.92 -19.06
N ARG A 167 -11.68 -12.95 -18.33
CA ARG A 167 -10.39 -12.31 -18.62
C ARG A 167 -9.66 -11.94 -17.35
N VAL A 168 -8.34 -11.98 -17.44
CA VAL A 168 -7.43 -11.51 -16.38
C VAL A 168 -6.42 -10.54 -16.98
N ILE A 169 -6.26 -9.38 -16.35
CA ILE A 169 -5.14 -8.47 -16.64
C ILE A 169 -4.14 -8.64 -15.50
N ALA A 170 -2.94 -9.07 -15.84
CA ALA A 170 -1.84 -9.28 -14.91
C ALA A 170 -0.81 -8.15 -15.07
N VAL A 171 -0.62 -7.37 -14.01
CA VAL A 171 0.19 -6.13 -14.03
C VAL A 171 1.41 -6.31 -13.16
N ASP A 172 2.60 -5.98 -13.67
CA ASP A 172 3.83 -5.89 -12.86
C ASP A 172 4.75 -4.80 -13.41
N ARG A 173 5.55 -4.20 -12.53
CA ARG A 173 6.54 -3.16 -12.89
C ARG A 173 7.80 -3.74 -13.54
N SER A 174 8.07 -5.01 -13.31
CA SER A 174 9.27 -5.70 -13.78
C SER A 174 9.03 -6.43 -15.09
N ALA A 175 9.56 -5.89 -16.17
CA ALA A 175 9.56 -6.55 -17.48
C ALA A 175 10.20 -7.96 -17.41
N ALA A 176 11.23 -8.14 -16.59
CA ALA A 176 11.90 -9.42 -16.40
C ALA A 176 10.98 -10.47 -15.75
N ARG A 177 10.16 -10.07 -14.75
CA ARG A 177 9.17 -10.96 -14.14
C ARG A 177 8.05 -11.29 -15.11
N LEU A 178 7.55 -10.30 -15.86
CA LEU A 178 6.54 -10.51 -16.89
C LEU A 178 7.01 -11.46 -18.00
N ALA A 179 8.28 -11.39 -18.41
CA ALA A 179 8.83 -12.33 -19.37
C ALA A 179 8.80 -13.77 -18.83
N ARG A 180 9.15 -13.98 -17.56
CA ARG A 180 9.03 -15.30 -16.90
C ARG A 180 7.58 -15.74 -16.75
N CYS A 181 6.69 -14.80 -16.43
CA CYS A 181 5.25 -15.04 -16.36
C CYS A 181 4.71 -15.50 -17.73
N ALA A 182 5.08 -14.84 -18.84
CA ALA A 182 4.66 -15.20 -20.19
C ALA A 182 5.02 -16.66 -20.53
N ALA A 183 6.26 -17.07 -20.25
CA ALA A 183 6.69 -18.46 -20.47
C ALA A 183 5.86 -19.48 -19.66
N ARG A 184 5.40 -19.09 -18.47
CA ARG A 184 4.53 -19.94 -17.64
C ARG A 184 3.10 -19.99 -18.15
N LEU A 185 2.57 -18.87 -18.67
CA LEU A 185 1.20 -18.84 -19.24
C LEU A 185 1.08 -19.84 -20.39
N ASP A 186 2.08 -19.91 -21.26
CA ASP A 186 2.13 -20.86 -22.36
C ASP A 186 2.14 -22.32 -21.83
N ALA A 187 2.98 -22.58 -20.83
CA ALA A 187 3.07 -23.90 -20.19
C ALA A 187 1.78 -24.32 -19.48
N TRP A 188 1.04 -23.35 -18.91
CA TRP A 188 -0.22 -23.60 -18.22
C TRP A 188 -1.45 -23.55 -19.13
N GLY A 189 -1.31 -23.15 -20.40
CA GLY A 189 -2.42 -23.01 -21.34
C GLY A 189 -3.42 -21.91 -20.98
N LEU A 190 -2.99 -20.85 -20.31
CA LEU A 190 -3.87 -19.77 -19.82
C LEU A 190 -4.04 -18.69 -20.90
N ALA A 191 -4.96 -18.90 -21.84
CA ALA A 191 -5.14 -18.04 -23.00
C ALA A 191 -5.92 -16.73 -22.73
N ASN A 192 -6.61 -16.62 -21.59
CA ASN A 192 -7.44 -15.47 -21.23
C ASN A 192 -6.72 -14.43 -20.35
N VAL A 193 -5.40 -14.58 -20.15
CA VAL A 193 -4.56 -13.68 -19.38
C VAL A 193 -3.82 -12.71 -20.30
N ARG A 194 -3.89 -11.42 -19.99
CA ARG A 194 -3.13 -10.36 -20.66
C ARG A 194 -2.11 -9.77 -19.70
N LEU A 195 -0.84 -9.85 -20.05
CA LEU A 195 0.25 -9.22 -19.31
C LEU A 195 0.34 -7.73 -19.64
N ARG A 196 0.59 -6.91 -18.63
CA ARG A 196 0.74 -5.46 -18.74
C ARG A 196 1.90 -4.98 -17.87
N GLU A 197 2.89 -4.35 -18.48
CA GLU A 197 3.95 -3.68 -17.75
C GLU A 197 3.41 -2.35 -17.17
N GLY A 198 3.63 -2.13 -15.87
CA GLY A 198 3.19 -0.92 -15.18
C GLY A 198 2.92 -1.15 -13.70
N SER A 199 2.45 -0.11 -13.04
CA SER A 199 2.04 -0.14 -11.63
C SER A 199 0.53 0.04 -11.48
N ILE A 200 -0.04 -0.54 -10.43
CA ILE A 200 -1.45 -0.30 -10.06
C ILE A 200 -1.68 1.19 -9.70
N GLU A 201 -0.65 1.89 -9.27
CA GLU A 201 -0.71 3.32 -8.97
C GLU A 201 -0.94 4.15 -10.23
N ASP A 202 -0.48 3.68 -11.40
CA ASP A 202 -0.80 4.26 -12.71
C ASP A 202 -2.15 3.75 -13.23
N SER A 203 -3.19 3.96 -12.44
CA SER A 203 -4.56 3.54 -12.78
C SER A 203 -5.12 4.21 -14.04
N ALA A 204 -4.57 5.36 -14.46
CA ALA A 204 -5.02 6.06 -15.67
C ALA A 204 -4.70 5.24 -16.92
N SER A 205 -3.47 4.72 -17.04
CA SER A 205 -3.07 3.84 -18.12
C SER A 205 -3.85 2.51 -18.14
N LEU A 206 -4.12 1.94 -16.97
CA LEU A 206 -4.93 0.72 -16.85
C LEU A 206 -6.40 0.96 -17.14
N ALA A 207 -6.92 2.15 -16.86
CA ALA A 207 -8.32 2.50 -17.09
C ALA A 207 -8.70 2.41 -18.57
N GLU A 208 -7.79 2.68 -19.50
CA GLU A 208 -8.02 2.53 -20.94
C GLU A 208 -8.42 1.11 -21.33
N ASP A 209 -7.85 0.09 -20.68
CA ASP A 209 -8.15 -1.32 -20.91
C ASP A 209 -9.38 -1.81 -20.12
N VAL A 210 -9.67 -1.21 -18.97
CA VAL A 210 -10.63 -1.67 -17.96
C VAL A 210 -11.99 -0.97 -18.07
N MET A 211 -11.99 0.37 -18.14
CA MET A 211 -13.22 1.18 -18.05
C MET A 211 -14.19 1.04 -19.23
N PRO A 212 -13.74 0.86 -20.50
CA PRO A 212 -14.65 0.59 -21.62
C PRO A 212 -15.51 -0.65 -21.42
N ARG A 213 -15.16 -1.50 -20.44
CA ARG A 213 -15.87 -2.73 -20.10
C ARG A 213 -16.66 -2.63 -18.80
N GLY A 214 -16.80 -1.43 -18.25
CA GLY A 214 -17.56 -1.14 -17.04
C GLY A 214 -16.78 -1.30 -15.74
N GLY A 215 -15.48 -1.60 -15.79
CA GLY A 215 -14.62 -1.82 -14.63
C GLY A 215 -14.40 -3.29 -14.29
N ALA A 216 -13.49 -3.56 -13.35
CA ALA A 216 -13.13 -4.90 -12.92
C ALA A 216 -14.11 -5.44 -11.86
N ASP A 217 -14.40 -6.73 -11.93
CA ASP A 217 -15.15 -7.46 -10.89
C ASP A 217 -14.28 -7.70 -9.64
N LEU A 218 -12.99 -7.93 -9.87
CA LEU A 218 -12.00 -8.17 -8.82
C LEU A 218 -10.69 -7.45 -9.16
N VAL A 219 -10.11 -6.79 -8.16
CA VAL A 219 -8.69 -6.43 -8.16
C VAL A 219 -8.04 -7.15 -6.99
N VAL A 220 -6.97 -7.89 -7.26
CA VAL A 220 -6.16 -8.57 -6.25
C VAL A 220 -4.83 -7.85 -6.12
N ILE A 221 -4.40 -7.60 -4.89
CA ILE A 221 -3.07 -7.11 -4.54
C ILE A 221 -2.49 -8.12 -3.54
N SER A 222 -1.57 -8.97 -4.00
CA SER A 222 -1.04 -10.04 -3.16
C SER A 222 0.46 -9.88 -2.95
N ARG A 223 0.86 -9.61 -1.71
CA ARG A 223 2.25 -9.40 -1.28
C ARG A 223 2.97 -8.31 -2.08
N VAL A 224 2.29 -7.16 -2.23
CA VAL A 224 2.78 -6.02 -3.01
C VAL A 224 2.83 -4.75 -2.17
N LEU A 225 1.84 -4.51 -1.30
CA LEU A 225 1.73 -3.24 -0.58
C LEU A 225 2.96 -2.94 0.27
N HIS A 226 3.58 -3.97 0.86
CA HIS A 226 4.77 -3.81 1.69
C HIS A 226 6.02 -3.37 0.91
N HIS A 227 5.98 -3.40 -0.42
CA HIS A 227 7.04 -2.87 -1.29
C HIS A 227 6.80 -1.43 -1.74
N LEU A 228 5.59 -0.89 -1.55
CA LEU A 228 5.21 0.44 -2.04
C LEU A 228 5.54 1.52 -1.01
N GLY A 229 5.99 2.67 -1.47
CA GLY A 229 6.23 3.82 -0.60
C GLY A 229 4.93 4.38 -0.01
N ARG A 230 3.84 4.31 -0.79
CA ARG A 230 2.49 4.80 -0.45
C ARG A 230 1.42 3.73 -0.69
N PRO A 231 1.27 2.75 0.18
CA PRO A 231 0.30 1.67 0.01
C PRO A 231 -1.15 2.13 -0.20
N GLN A 232 -1.55 3.24 0.45
CA GLN A 232 -2.89 3.82 0.32
C GLN A 232 -3.19 4.33 -1.09
N ASP A 233 -2.18 4.81 -1.84
CA ASP A 233 -2.36 5.27 -3.21
C ASP A 233 -2.68 4.10 -4.15
N ALA A 234 -2.02 2.95 -3.93
CA ALA A 234 -2.32 1.72 -4.65
C ALA A 234 -3.74 1.21 -4.37
N ILE A 235 -4.19 1.25 -3.12
CA ILE A 235 -5.56 0.88 -2.72
C ILE A 235 -6.58 1.81 -3.41
N SER A 236 -6.34 3.12 -3.37
CA SER A 236 -7.20 4.12 -4.01
C SER A 236 -7.26 3.93 -5.53
N SER A 237 -6.12 3.63 -6.16
CA SER A 237 -6.02 3.37 -7.59
C SER A 237 -6.75 2.09 -8.00
N ALA A 238 -6.57 1.00 -7.24
CA ALA A 238 -7.29 -0.25 -7.43
C ALA A 238 -8.81 -0.05 -7.33
N THR A 239 -9.26 0.74 -6.34
CA THR A 239 -10.69 1.04 -6.16
C THR A 239 -11.30 1.80 -7.35
N ARG A 240 -10.53 2.70 -7.99
CA ARG A 240 -11.00 3.39 -9.20
C ARG A 240 -11.27 2.44 -10.36
N LEU A 241 -10.48 1.37 -10.49
CA LEU A 241 -10.63 0.37 -11.56
C LEU A 241 -11.80 -0.60 -11.34
N LEU A 242 -12.32 -0.72 -10.12
CA LEU A 242 -13.46 -1.58 -9.82
C LEU A 242 -14.75 -1.03 -10.43
N ARG A 243 -15.59 -1.93 -10.96
CA ARG A 243 -16.99 -1.61 -11.22
C ARG A 243 -17.78 -1.44 -9.92
N ALA A 244 -18.98 -0.88 -10.00
CA ALA A 244 -19.93 -0.90 -8.88
C ALA A 244 -20.25 -2.36 -8.50
N GLY A 245 -20.18 -2.68 -7.22
CA GLY A 245 -20.32 -4.03 -6.68
C GLY A 245 -19.09 -4.93 -6.84
N GLY A 246 -18.00 -4.47 -7.46
CA GLY A 246 -16.73 -5.18 -7.56
C GLY A 246 -15.97 -5.23 -6.23
N HIS A 247 -14.96 -6.08 -6.14
CA HIS A 247 -14.23 -6.36 -4.92
C HIS A 247 -12.74 -6.06 -5.06
N LEU A 248 -12.15 -5.51 -4.02
CA LEU A 248 -10.70 -5.46 -3.80
C LEU A 248 -10.34 -6.55 -2.80
N ALA A 249 -9.38 -7.40 -3.16
CA ALA A 249 -8.80 -8.40 -2.27
C ALA A 249 -7.30 -8.09 -2.08
N ILE A 250 -6.86 -7.97 -0.84
CA ILE A 250 -5.48 -7.71 -0.46
C ILE A 250 -4.99 -8.85 0.41
N VAL A 251 -3.87 -9.45 0.04
CA VAL A 251 -3.14 -10.38 0.90
C VAL A 251 -1.79 -9.77 1.17
N ASP A 252 -1.48 -9.50 2.44
CA ASP A 252 -0.18 -8.96 2.82
C ASP A 252 0.20 -9.35 4.25
N TYR A 253 1.39 -8.99 4.67
CA TYR A 253 1.93 -9.38 5.97
C TYR A 253 1.23 -8.66 7.12
N MET A 254 0.97 -9.40 8.20
CA MET A 254 0.70 -8.81 9.51
C MET A 254 1.98 -8.18 10.06
N PRO A 255 1.89 -7.25 11.04
CA PRO A 255 3.08 -6.64 11.63
C PRO A 255 4.06 -7.69 12.15
N HIS A 256 5.32 -7.50 11.85
CA HIS A 256 6.43 -8.34 12.30
C HIS A 256 7.71 -7.51 12.43
N ASP A 257 8.76 -8.13 12.97
CA ASP A 257 10.06 -7.49 13.24
C ASP A 257 11.23 -8.16 12.50
N ASP A 258 10.93 -8.99 11.49
CA ASP A 258 11.97 -9.64 10.67
C ASP A 258 12.64 -8.63 9.73
N GLU A 259 13.71 -8.01 10.24
CA GLU A 259 14.50 -7.02 9.50
C GLU A 259 15.22 -7.60 8.27
N ALA A 260 15.48 -8.93 8.24
CA ALA A 260 16.12 -9.55 7.09
C ALA A 260 15.30 -9.40 5.80
N LEU A 261 13.99 -9.26 5.91
CA LEU A 261 13.12 -9.05 4.74
C LEU A 261 13.35 -7.69 4.05
N ARG A 262 13.98 -6.72 4.72
CA ARG A 262 14.36 -5.46 4.06
C ARG A 262 15.42 -5.66 2.99
N GLU A 263 16.28 -6.67 3.13
CA GLU A 263 17.23 -7.05 2.10
C GLU A 263 16.52 -7.63 0.86
N HIS A 264 15.26 -8.07 1.01
CA HIS A 264 14.39 -8.51 -0.07
C HIS A 264 13.43 -7.40 -0.58
N GLY A 265 13.70 -6.14 -0.22
CA GLY A 265 12.97 -4.97 -0.72
C GLY A 265 11.69 -4.63 0.04
N HIS A 266 11.50 -5.17 1.25
CA HIS A 266 10.37 -4.76 2.07
C HIS A 266 10.57 -3.34 2.58
N VAL A 267 9.73 -2.42 2.12
CA VAL A 267 9.65 -1.05 2.64
C VAL A 267 8.99 -1.07 4.01
N TRP A 268 7.96 -1.89 4.18
CA TRP A 268 7.16 -2.05 5.39
C TRP A 268 7.27 -3.48 5.93
N LEU A 269 7.36 -3.61 7.25
CA LEU A 269 7.32 -4.91 7.93
C LEU A 269 5.89 -5.23 8.36
N GLY A 270 4.99 -5.30 7.36
CA GLY A 270 3.59 -5.62 7.54
C GLY A 270 2.72 -4.45 7.98
N PHE A 271 1.43 -4.71 8.10
CA PHE A 271 0.42 -3.70 8.38
C PHE A 271 -0.51 -4.15 9.50
N GLU A 272 -0.83 -3.23 10.42
CA GLU A 272 -1.89 -3.45 11.40
C GLU A 272 -3.23 -3.66 10.70
N PRO A 273 -4.04 -4.67 11.08
CA PRO A 273 -5.33 -4.95 10.47
C PRO A 273 -6.25 -3.73 10.43
N THR A 274 -6.31 -2.98 11.53
CA THR A 274 -7.11 -1.75 11.64
C THR A 274 -6.65 -0.65 10.71
N LYS A 275 -5.34 -0.53 10.46
CA LYS A 275 -4.77 0.44 9.52
C LYS A 275 -5.15 0.09 8.09
N LEU A 276 -5.06 -1.19 7.73
CA LEU A 276 -5.45 -1.69 6.41
C LEU A 276 -6.95 -1.49 6.17
N GLU A 277 -7.78 -1.79 7.17
CA GLU A 277 -9.22 -1.52 7.14
C GLU A 277 -9.54 -0.06 6.87
N HIS A 278 -8.93 0.87 7.63
CA HIS A 278 -9.10 2.31 7.44
C HIS A 278 -8.75 2.75 6.02
N TRP A 279 -7.63 2.32 5.46
CA TRP A 279 -7.24 2.67 4.11
C TRP A 279 -8.25 2.20 3.05
N ILE A 280 -8.84 1.01 3.25
CA ILE A 280 -9.84 0.45 2.34
C ILE A 280 -11.16 1.22 2.46
N VAL A 281 -11.58 1.59 3.68
CA VAL A 281 -12.78 2.41 3.93
C VAL A 281 -12.59 3.82 3.36
N ASP A 282 -11.44 4.45 3.59
CA ASP A 282 -11.11 5.78 3.06
C ASP A 282 -11.08 5.81 1.52
N ALA A 283 -10.73 4.69 0.89
CA ALA A 283 -10.83 4.53 -0.55
C ALA A 283 -12.28 4.35 -1.06
N GLY A 284 -13.29 4.33 -0.18
CA GLY A 284 -14.71 4.27 -0.53
C GLY A 284 -15.26 2.85 -0.71
N LEU A 285 -14.64 1.84 -0.11
CA LEU A 285 -15.12 0.46 -0.13
C LEU A 285 -15.88 0.12 1.17
N ALA A 286 -17.02 -0.57 1.05
CA ALA A 286 -17.82 -1.07 2.16
C ALA A 286 -18.76 -2.21 1.69
N PRO A 287 -18.99 -3.27 2.48
CA PRO A 287 -18.32 -3.57 3.75
C PRO A 287 -16.85 -3.97 3.56
N VAL A 288 -16.06 -3.87 4.64
CA VAL A 288 -14.67 -4.33 4.69
C VAL A 288 -14.54 -5.45 5.71
N VAL A 289 -13.74 -6.47 5.38
CA VAL A 289 -13.38 -7.57 6.28
C VAL A 289 -11.88 -7.72 6.26
N VAL A 290 -11.23 -7.71 7.44
CA VAL A 290 -9.80 -8.00 7.58
C VAL A 290 -9.64 -9.15 8.56
N GLN A 291 -8.89 -10.18 8.17
CA GLN A 291 -8.69 -11.36 8.99
C GLN A 291 -7.31 -12.00 8.76
N PRO A 292 -6.70 -12.62 9.78
CA PRO A 292 -5.50 -13.42 9.59
C PRO A 292 -5.77 -14.57 8.61
N LEU A 293 -4.78 -14.89 7.76
CA LEU A 293 -4.81 -16.10 6.95
C LEU A 293 -4.19 -17.27 7.73
N PRO A 294 -4.87 -18.38 7.86
CA PRO A 294 -4.36 -19.57 8.53
C PRO A 294 -3.35 -20.32 7.62
N THR A 295 -2.22 -19.71 7.37
CA THR A 295 -1.15 -20.26 6.54
C THR A 295 0.09 -20.53 7.40
N PRO A 296 0.92 -21.53 7.07
CA PRO A 296 2.17 -21.79 7.78
C PRO A 296 3.27 -20.77 7.43
N HIS A 297 2.92 -19.67 6.76
CA HIS A 297 3.89 -18.64 6.39
C HIS A 297 4.40 -17.86 7.61
N HIS A 298 5.70 -17.64 7.64
CA HIS A 298 6.34 -16.69 8.52
C HIS A 298 7.07 -15.63 7.66
N PRO A 299 6.81 -14.35 7.87
CA PRO A 299 5.83 -13.75 8.79
C PRO A 299 4.37 -14.06 8.41
N PRO A 300 3.42 -13.98 9.39
CA PRO A 300 2.02 -14.33 9.16
C PRO A 300 1.36 -13.37 8.17
N LEU A 301 0.42 -13.88 7.38
CA LEU A 301 -0.34 -13.13 6.39
C LEU A 301 -1.74 -12.77 6.90
N GLN A 302 -2.31 -11.73 6.33
CA GLN A 302 -3.70 -11.33 6.50
C GLN A 302 -4.38 -11.14 5.15
N LEU A 303 -5.68 -11.36 5.12
CA LEU A 303 -6.57 -11.07 4.00
C LEU A 303 -7.45 -9.89 4.35
N ALA A 304 -7.52 -8.90 3.47
CA ALA A 304 -8.50 -7.83 3.54
C ALA A 304 -9.35 -7.83 2.28
N ILE A 305 -10.67 -7.73 2.44
CA ILE A 305 -11.62 -7.67 1.32
C ILE A 305 -12.51 -6.45 1.54
N GLY A 306 -12.60 -5.60 0.52
CA GLY A 306 -13.53 -4.48 0.47
C GLY A 306 -14.40 -4.55 -0.79
N ARG A 307 -15.65 -4.12 -0.70
CA ARG A 307 -16.58 -4.08 -1.83
C ARG A 307 -16.88 -2.64 -2.23
N LYS A 308 -16.81 -2.34 -3.51
CA LYS A 308 -17.28 -1.05 -4.03
C LYS A 308 -18.81 -0.98 -3.97
N PRO A 309 -19.40 0.03 -3.32
CA PRO A 309 -20.86 0.13 -3.24
C PRO A 309 -21.50 0.05 -4.61
N ALA A 310 -22.67 -0.61 -4.71
CA ALA A 310 -23.49 -0.55 -5.91
C ALA A 310 -23.97 0.89 -6.11
N ARG A 311 -24.10 1.35 -7.36
CA ARG A 311 -24.78 2.63 -7.61
C ARG A 311 -26.20 2.49 -7.06
N ALA A 312 -26.61 3.46 -6.23
CA ALA A 312 -28.01 3.55 -5.86
C ALA A 312 -28.80 3.63 -7.18
N THR A 313 -29.70 2.66 -7.39
CA THR A 313 -30.72 2.77 -8.45
C THR A 313 -31.58 3.96 -8.08
N ALA A 314 -31.44 5.05 -8.86
CA ALA A 314 -32.31 6.22 -8.75
C ALA A 314 -33.75 5.86 -9.15
#